data_4fb4b47d7d1a195f5de4a99ce09af357
#
_entry.id   4fb4b47d7d1a195f5de4a99ce09af357
#
_cell.length_a   1.000
_cell.length_b   1.000
_cell.length_c   1.000
_cell.angle_alpha   90.00
_cell.angle_beta   90.00
_cell.angle_gamma   90.00
#
_symmetry.space_group_name_H-M   'P 1'
#
loop_
_entity.id
_entity.type
_entity.pdbx_description
1 polymer ?
#
loop_
_entity_poly.entity_id
_entity_poly.type
_entity_poly.pdbx_seq_one_letter_code
_entity_poly.pdbx_strand_id
1 'polypeptide(L)'
;MGFLDVTSSLTGRRWVGPAPEIERQAEAIRQETALPLPLCLTLARQGVAPHEASGYLEPQLRDLLPDPHRLKDMDRAAQRFLLAVQTRQRIAIFADYDVDGGASAALLLWWLRTMGRDATLYIPDRIDEGYGPNVPAMQALGQAHDLIICVDCGTLSHDPIAAAGCDVIILDHHLGGET
;
A
#
# COMPACT_ATOMS: atom_id res chain seq x y z
N MET A 1 40.52 -7.37 8.83
CA MET A 1 40.49 -5.91 8.60
C MET A 1 39.03 -5.49 8.55
N GLY A 2 38.61 -4.38 9.11
CA GLY A 2 37.24 -3.87 8.95
C GLY A 2 37.11 -3.13 7.62
N PHE A 3 35.88 -3.02 7.09
CA PHE A 3 35.64 -2.18 5.93
C PHE A 3 35.93 -0.72 6.26
N LEU A 4 36.66 -0.01 5.39
CA LEU A 4 37.22 1.33 5.64
C LEU A 4 38.05 1.41 6.95
N ASP A 5 38.73 0.30 7.27
CA ASP A 5 39.55 0.15 8.49
C ASP A 5 38.82 0.29 9.82
N VAL A 6 37.48 0.29 9.82
CA VAL A 6 36.67 0.35 11.04
C VAL A 6 36.50 -1.05 11.61
N THR A 7 37.34 -1.40 12.58
CA THR A 7 37.23 -2.65 13.35
C THR A 7 36.31 -2.53 14.55
N SER A 8 36.11 -1.32 15.08
CA SER A 8 35.15 -0.99 16.13
C SER A 8 34.66 0.44 15.93
N SER A 9 33.36 0.62 15.67
CA SER A 9 32.71 1.94 15.59
C SER A 9 32.39 2.51 16.96
N LEU A 10 31.85 3.72 17.03
CA LEU A 10 31.38 4.32 18.31
C LEU A 10 30.33 3.44 19.02
N THR A 11 29.60 2.58 18.29
CA THR A 11 28.64 1.63 18.86
C THR A 11 29.23 0.23 19.07
N GLY A 12 30.56 0.08 19.03
CA GLY A 12 31.26 -1.20 19.22
C GLY A 12 31.09 -2.21 18.05
N ARG A 13 30.59 -1.80 16.91
CA ARG A 13 30.35 -2.69 15.75
C ARG A 13 31.50 -2.64 14.76
N ARG A 14 31.90 -3.81 14.25
CA ARG A 14 32.82 -3.90 13.11
C ARG A 14 32.05 -3.63 11.82
N TRP A 15 32.63 -2.83 10.94
CA TRP A 15 32.07 -2.64 9.62
C TRP A 15 32.50 -3.77 8.68
N VAL A 16 31.55 -4.28 7.94
CA VAL A 16 31.74 -5.32 6.93
C VAL A 16 31.38 -4.72 5.57
N GLY A 17 32.29 -4.85 4.62
CA GLY A 17 32.06 -4.41 3.24
C GLY A 17 31.02 -5.26 2.51
N PRO A 18 30.63 -4.86 1.31
CA PRO A 18 29.75 -5.65 0.47
C PRO A 18 30.37 -7.03 0.16
N ALA A 19 29.52 -8.03 -0.06
CA ALA A 19 29.96 -9.34 -0.54
C ALA A 19 30.49 -9.22 -1.99
N PRO A 20 31.42 -10.10 -2.41
CA PRO A 20 31.98 -10.06 -3.77
C PRO A 20 30.93 -10.12 -4.89
N GLU A 21 29.80 -10.79 -4.66
CA GLU A 21 28.66 -10.87 -5.57
C GLU A 21 28.01 -9.49 -5.78
N ILE A 22 27.82 -8.74 -4.69
CA ILE A 22 27.26 -7.38 -4.72
C ILE A 22 28.23 -6.42 -5.43
N GLU A 23 29.53 -6.56 -5.21
CA GLU A 23 30.54 -5.74 -5.91
C GLU A 23 30.52 -6.00 -7.42
N ARG A 24 30.45 -7.27 -7.85
CA ARG A 24 30.34 -7.62 -9.27
C ARG A 24 29.06 -7.08 -9.89
N GLN A 25 27.92 -7.22 -9.22
CA GLN A 25 26.65 -6.69 -9.70
C GLN A 25 26.67 -5.15 -9.77
N ALA A 26 27.24 -4.49 -8.77
CA ALA A 26 27.39 -3.04 -8.76
C ALA A 26 28.26 -2.55 -9.93
N GLU A 27 29.36 -3.26 -10.24
CA GLU A 27 30.21 -2.91 -11.38
C GLU A 27 29.47 -3.12 -12.72
N ALA A 28 28.69 -4.19 -12.85
CA ALA A 28 27.85 -4.39 -14.03
C ALA A 28 26.79 -3.27 -14.21
N ILE A 29 26.13 -2.86 -13.13
CA ILE A 29 25.22 -1.70 -13.13
C ILE A 29 25.98 -0.44 -13.57
N ARG A 30 27.18 -0.20 -13.03
CA ARG A 30 28.00 0.97 -13.37
C ARG A 30 28.36 1.02 -14.84
N GLN A 31 28.72 -0.12 -15.43
CA GLN A 31 29.06 -0.21 -16.85
C GLN A 31 27.86 0.06 -17.75
N GLU A 32 26.67 -0.36 -17.36
CA GLU A 32 25.44 -0.17 -18.14
C GLU A 32 24.85 1.23 -18.00
N THR A 33 24.95 1.84 -16.80
CA THR A 33 24.24 3.09 -16.48
C THR A 33 25.14 4.30 -16.33
N ALA A 34 26.47 4.13 -16.21
CA ALA A 34 27.44 5.16 -15.83
C ALA A 34 27.17 5.85 -14.48
N LEU A 35 26.35 5.26 -13.61
CA LEU A 35 26.03 5.78 -12.27
C LEU A 35 27.24 5.73 -11.34
N PRO A 36 27.31 6.60 -10.31
CA PRO A 36 28.35 6.54 -9.27
C PRO A 36 28.34 5.20 -8.53
N LEU A 37 29.51 4.65 -8.25
CA LEU A 37 29.66 3.34 -7.58
C LEU A 37 28.85 3.19 -6.27
N PRO A 38 28.76 4.18 -5.37
CA PRO A 38 27.93 4.05 -4.16
C PRO A 38 26.47 3.79 -4.46
N LEU A 39 25.92 4.41 -5.50
CA LEU A 39 24.54 4.18 -5.95
C LEU A 39 24.40 2.78 -6.55
N CYS A 40 25.33 2.35 -7.39
CA CYS A 40 25.34 0.99 -7.94
C CYS A 40 25.40 -0.09 -6.84
N LEU A 41 26.20 0.13 -5.79
CA LEU A 41 26.25 -0.76 -4.63
C LEU A 41 24.91 -0.80 -3.87
N THR A 42 24.22 0.32 -3.78
CA THR A 42 22.89 0.38 -3.17
C THR A 42 21.87 -0.40 -3.99
N LEU A 43 21.83 -0.19 -5.30
CA LEU A 43 20.94 -0.92 -6.21
C LEU A 43 21.23 -2.44 -6.19
N ALA A 44 22.51 -2.83 -6.24
CA ALA A 44 22.90 -4.23 -6.17
C ALA A 44 22.46 -4.90 -4.86
N ARG A 45 22.53 -4.18 -3.71
CA ARG A 45 22.03 -4.67 -2.42
C ARG A 45 20.52 -4.83 -2.37
N GLN A 46 19.78 -4.04 -3.16
CA GLN A 46 18.34 -4.18 -3.34
C GLN A 46 17.96 -5.29 -4.32
N GLY A 47 18.95 -5.97 -4.91
CA GLY A 47 18.72 -7.05 -5.87
C GLY A 47 18.36 -6.56 -7.28
N VAL A 48 18.54 -5.27 -7.57
CA VAL A 48 18.22 -4.69 -8.88
C VAL A 48 19.22 -5.17 -9.91
N ALA A 49 18.74 -5.79 -10.99
CA ALA A 49 19.59 -6.25 -12.09
C ALA A 49 20.12 -5.04 -12.92
N PRO A 50 21.30 -5.18 -13.59
CA PRO A 50 21.86 -4.08 -14.38
C PRO A 50 20.87 -3.44 -15.34
N HIS A 51 20.17 -4.24 -16.14
CA HIS A 51 19.19 -3.78 -17.13
C HIS A 51 17.92 -3.13 -16.53
N GLU A 52 17.65 -3.36 -15.24
CA GLU A 52 16.50 -2.79 -14.53
C GLU A 52 16.82 -1.46 -13.85
N ALA A 53 18.12 -1.13 -13.71
CA ALA A 53 18.55 -0.02 -12.86
C ALA A 53 17.97 1.34 -13.29
N SER A 54 17.90 1.62 -14.58
CA SER A 54 17.31 2.87 -15.09
C SER A 54 15.81 2.96 -14.81
N GLY A 55 15.06 1.88 -15.06
CA GLY A 55 13.62 1.84 -14.79
C GLY A 55 13.30 1.88 -13.28
N TYR A 56 14.18 1.32 -12.45
CA TYR A 56 14.06 1.37 -11.00
C TYR A 56 14.24 2.81 -10.46
N LEU A 57 15.15 3.59 -11.05
CA LEU A 57 15.40 4.98 -10.64
C LEU A 57 14.39 5.98 -11.22
N GLU A 58 13.84 5.67 -12.40
CA GLU A 58 12.84 6.51 -13.07
C GLU A 58 11.55 5.70 -13.34
N PRO A 59 10.83 5.32 -12.27
CA PRO A 59 9.67 4.46 -12.38
C PRO A 59 8.54 5.17 -13.14
N GLN A 60 7.93 4.44 -14.08
CA GLN A 60 6.75 4.91 -14.81
C GLN A 60 5.52 4.11 -14.38
N LEU A 61 4.46 4.81 -13.95
CA LEU A 61 3.25 4.16 -13.47
C LEU A 61 2.67 3.15 -14.48
N ARG A 62 2.65 3.51 -15.77
CA ARG A 62 2.13 2.63 -16.84
C ARG A 62 2.89 1.30 -16.95
N ASP A 63 4.18 1.28 -16.57
CA ASP A 63 5.05 0.10 -16.73
C ASP A 63 5.06 -0.76 -15.45
N LEU A 64 4.73 -0.14 -14.31
CA LEU A 64 4.78 -0.78 -12.99
C LEU A 64 3.41 -1.09 -12.41
N LEU A 65 2.33 -0.52 -12.95
CA LEU A 65 0.99 -0.80 -12.45
C LEU A 65 0.62 -2.26 -12.75
N PRO A 66 0.47 -3.10 -11.72
CA PRO A 66 0.12 -4.50 -11.94
C PRO A 66 -1.32 -4.62 -12.41
N ASP A 67 -1.63 -5.74 -13.09
CA ASP A 67 -3.01 -6.12 -13.36
C ASP A 67 -3.77 -6.22 -12.02
N PRO A 68 -4.86 -5.45 -11.83
CA PRO A 68 -5.63 -5.49 -10.58
C PRO A 68 -6.23 -6.87 -10.27
N HIS A 69 -6.44 -7.74 -11.26
CA HIS A 69 -6.89 -9.12 -11.04
C HIS A 69 -5.88 -9.99 -10.26
N ARG A 70 -4.63 -9.53 -10.09
CA ARG A 70 -3.66 -10.19 -9.19
C ARG A 70 -4.01 -10.01 -7.70
N LEU A 71 -4.80 -9.01 -7.35
CA LEU A 71 -5.26 -8.81 -5.98
C LEU A 71 -6.30 -9.86 -5.63
N LYS A 72 -6.17 -10.45 -4.44
CA LYS A 72 -7.11 -11.44 -3.93
C LYS A 72 -8.52 -10.85 -3.91
N ASP A 73 -9.51 -11.64 -4.32
CA ASP A 73 -10.93 -11.28 -4.33
C ASP A 73 -11.30 -10.03 -5.16
N MET A 74 -10.43 -9.52 -6.04
CA MET A 74 -10.68 -8.30 -6.80
C MET A 74 -11.99 -8.37 -7.62
N ASP A 75 -12.21 -9.47 -8.35
CA ASP A 75 -13.42 -9.63 -9.16
C ASP A 75 -14.68 -9.63 -8.30
N ARG A 76 -14.65 -10.29 -7.15
CA ARG A 76 -15.76 -10.32 -6.20
C ARG A 76 -16.05 -8.92 -5.64
N ALA A 77 -15.01 -8.21 -5.24
CA ALA A 77 -15.12 -6.84 -4.72
C ALA A 77 -15.66 -5.88 -5.79
N ALA A 78 -15.15 -5.94 -7.02
CA ALA A 78 -15.61 -5.14 -8.14
C ALA A 78 -17.07 -5.42 -8.47
N GLN A 79 -17.49 -6.69 -8.55
CA GLN A 79 -18.88 -7.07 -8.80
C GLN A 79 -19.80 -6.57 -7.68
N ARG A 80 -19.41 -6.71 -6.41
CA ARG A 80 -20.20 -6.22 -5.27
C ARG A 80 -20.33 -4.70 -5.28
N PHE A 81 -19.26 -3.98 -5.62
CA PHE A 81 -19.29 -2.53 -5.74
C PHE A 81 -20.18 -2.08 -6.89
N LEU A 82 -20.04 -2.66 -8.09
CA LEU A 82 -20.87 -2.35 -9.23
C LEU A 82 -22.37 -2.62 -8.96
N LEU A 83 -22.69 -3.72 -8.26
CA LEU A 83 -24.06 -4.01 -7.82
C LEU A 83 -24.61 -2.88 -6.95
N ALA A 84 -23.82 -2.39 -5.97
CA ALA A 84 -24.24 -1.28 -5.11
C ALA A 84 -24.51 0.00 -5.90
N VAL A 85 -23.70 0.30 -6.90
CA VAL A 85 -23.87 1.47 -7.79
C VAL A 85 -25.14 1.32 -8.63
N GLN A 86 -25.35 0.16 -9.28
CA GLN A 86 -26.49 -0.11 -10.15
C GLN A 86 -27.82 -0.12 -9.40
N THR A 87 -27.83 -0.69 -8.19
CA THR A 87 -29.04 -0.78 -7.35
C THR A 87 -29.24 0.43 -6.43
N ARG A 88 -28.42 1.46 -6.60
CA ARG A 88 -28.50 2.73 -5.85
C ARG A 88 -28.38 2.56 -4.33
N GLN A 89 -27.60 1.59 -3.87
CA GLN A 89 -27.33 1.38 -2.46
C GLN A 89 -26.58 2.58 -1.84
N ARG A 90 -26.73 2.75 -0.54
CA ARG A 90 -26.01 3.76 0.23
C ARG A 90 -24.60 3.23 0.50
N ILE A 91 -23.59 3.96 0.07
CA ILE A 91 -22.19 3.57 0.16
C ILE A 91 -21.48 4.50 1.14
N ALA A 92 -20.68 3.93 2.05
CA ALA A 92 -19.70 4.65 2.85
C ALA A 92 -18.28 4.26 2.41
N ILE A 93 -17.37 5.22 2.45
CA ILE A 93 -15.94 5.02 2.28
C ILE A 93 -15.30 5.35 3.62
N PHE A 94 -14.69 4.34 4.24
CA PHE A 94 -13.87 4.49 5.44
C PHE A 94 -12.41 4.56 5.00
N ALA A 95 -11.76 5.70 5.18
CA ALA A 95 -10.39 5.93 4.72
C ALA A 95 -9.46 6.14 5.91
N ASP A 96 -8.21 5.69 5.78
CA ASP A 96 -7.18 6.16 6.71
C ASP A 96 -6.94 7.67 6.54
N TYR A 97 -6.37 8.29 7.56
CA TYR A 97 -6.17 9.75 7.65
C TYR A 97 -4.93 10.26 6.92
N ASP A 98 -4.14 9.38 6.33
CA ASP A 98 -2.92 9.77 5.60
C ASP A 98 -3.17 10.00 4.09
N VAL A 99 -2.08 10.19 3.33
CA VAL A 99 -2.17 10.53 1.91
C VAL A 99 -2.70 9.36 1.09
N ASP A 100 -2.36 8.12 1.43
CA ASP A 100 -2.77 6.94 0.68
C ASP A 100 -4.25 6.66 0.88
N GLY A 101 -4.75 6.76 2.12
CA GLY A 101 -6.18 6.71 2.44
C GLY A 101 -6.96 7.84 1.77
N GLY A 102 -6.47 9.08 1.89
CA GLY A 102 -7.10 10.25 1.29
C GLY A 102 -7.15 10.20 -0.24
N ALA A 103 -6.08 9.78 -0.90
CA ALA A 103 -6.01 9.63 -2.36
C ALA A 103 -6.94 8.52 -2.85
N SER A 104 -6.95 7.37 -2.17
CA SER A 104 -7.81 6.24 -2.48
C SER A 104 -9.31 6.60 -2.36
N ALA A 105 -9.68 7.29 -1.28
CA ALA A 105 -11.04 7.78 -1.10
C ALA A 105 -11.44 8.79 -2.18
N ALA A 106 -10.54 9.72 -2.52
CA ALA A 106 -10.79 10.72 -3.56
C ALA A 106 -11.04 10.09 -4.94
N LEU A 107 -10.28 9.05 -5.31
CA LEU A 107 -10.46 8.31 -6.55
C LEU A 107 -11.85 7.63 -6.62
N LEU A 108 -12.26 6.96 -5.53
CA LEU A 108 -13.57 6.31 -5.46
C LEU A 108 -14.72 7.32 -5.50
N LEU A 109 -14.63 8.41 -4.74
CA LEU A 109 -15.62 9.49 -4.74
C LEU A 109 -15.73 10.14 -6.11
N TRP A 110 -14.59 10.44 -6.75
CA TRP A 110 -14.58 11.02 -8.09
C TRP A 110 -15.26 10.10 -9.10
N TRP A 111 -14.91 8.81 -9.08
CA TRP A 111 -15.53 7.84 -9.96
C TRP A 111 -17.04 7.71 -9.71
N LEU A 112 -17.48 7.61 -8.45
CA LEU A 112 -18.90 7.56 -8.09
C LEU A 112 -19.65 8.78 -8.61
N ARG A 113 -19.08 9.98 -8.48
CA ARG A 113 -19.69 11.23 -8.98
C ARG A 113 -19.81 11.24 -10.50
N THR A 114 -18.85 10.69 -11.24
CA THR A 114 -18.99 10.55 -12.71
C THR A 114 -20.13 9.62 -13.09
N MET A 115 -20.48 8.67 -12.21
CA MET A 115 -21.61 7.76 -12.36
C MET A 115 -22.94 8.33 -11.81
N GLY A 116 -22.97 9.62 -11.44
CA GLY A 116 -24.14 10.26 -10.82
C GLY A 116 -24.51 9.70 -9.45
N ARG A 117 -23.51 9.22 -8.71
CA ARG A 117 -23.61 8.67 -7.35
C ARG A 117 -22.75 9.48 -6.39
N ASP A 118 -23.01 9.33 -5.10
CA ASP A 118 -22.14 9.85 -4.05
C ASP A 118 -22.00 8.80 -2.95
N ALA A 119 -21.04 9.01 -2.04
CA ALA A 119 -20.81 8.17 -0.88
C ALA A 119 -20.48 9.05 0.34
N THR A 120 -20.79 8.53 1.50
CA THR A 120 -20.36 9.15 2.76
C THR A 120 -18.87 8.85 2.96
N LEU A 121 -18.06 9.90 3.12
CA LEU A 121 -16.66 9.74 3.53
C LEU A 121 -16.57 9.79 5.05
N TYR A 122 -15.88 8.81 5.64
CA TYR A 122 -15.52 8.77 7.03
C TYR A 122 -14.00 8.62 7.18
N ILE A 123 -13.39 9.51 7.94
CA ILE A 123 -11.97 9.45 8.28
C ILE A 123 -11.91 9.51 9.81
N PRO A 124 -11.34 8.50 10.49
CA PRO A 124 -11.27 8.48 11.95
C PRO A 124 -10.33 9.57 12.46
N ASP A 125 -10.64 10.13 13.64
CA ASP A 125 -9.72 11.00 14.34
C ASP A 125 -8.55 10.18 14.90
N ARG A 126 -7.33 10.56 14.53
CA ARG A 126 -6.11 9.84 14.92
C ARG A 126 -5.94 9.75 16.44
N ILE A 127 -6.35 10.79 17.17
CA ILE A 127 -6.13 10.91 18.62
C ILE A 127 -7.24 10.20 19.39
N ASP A 128 -8.49 10.43 18.99
CA ASP A 128 -9.66 9.95 19.74
C ASP A 128 -10.08 8.54 19.33
N GLU A 129 -9.88 8.18 18.05
CA GLU A 129 -10.37 6.90 17.49
C GLU A 129 -9.22 5.94 17.13
N GLY A 130 -8.00 6.44 16.91
CA GLY A 130 -6.82 5.65 16.53
C GLY A 130 -6.76 5.34 15.04
N TYR A 131 -5.98 4.29 14.69
CA TYR A 131 -5.75 3.86 13.33
C TYR A 131 -6.81 2.84 12.89
N GLY A 132 -7.37 3.06 11.70
CA GLY A 132 -8.24 2.10 11.03
C GLY A 132 -9.64 1.94 11.63
N PRO A 133 -10.40 0.94 11.15
CA PRO A 133 -11.76 0.69 11.61
C PRO A 133 -11.87 0.41 13.10
N ASN A 134 -12.84 1.05 13.75
CA ASN A 134 -13.21 0.80 15.14
C ASN A 134 -14.68 0.38 15.25
N VAL A 135 -15.02 -0.35 16.30
CA VAL A 135 -16.37 -0.92 16.46
C VAL A 135 -17.48 0.13 16.45
N PRO A 136 -17.38 1.26 17.20
CA PRO A 136 -18.44 2.28 17.21
C PRO A 136 -18.66 2.90 15.81
N ALA A 137 -17.60 3.24 15.10
CA ALA A 137 -17.69 3.82 13.76
C ALA A 137 -18.31 2.84 12.75
N MET A 138 -17.85 1.58 12.77
CA MET A 138 -18.36 0.56 11.85
C MET A 138 -19.83 0.22 12.10
N GLN A 139 -20.27 0.17 13.37
CA GLN A 139 -21.67 0.00 13.70
C GLN A 139 -22.54 1.17 13.24
N ALA A 140 -22.09 2.40 13.46
CA ALA A 140 -22.82 3.60 13.03
C ALA A 140 -22.92 3.67 11.49
N LEU A 141 -21.85 3.39 10.79
CA LEU A 141 -21.83 3.36 9.32
C LEU A 141 -22.72 2.24 8.77
N GLY A 142 -22.67 1.04 9.36
CA GLY A 142 -23.45 -0.10 8.91
C GLY A 142 -24.95 0.06 9.09
N GLN A 143 -25.39 0.78 10.13
CA GLN A 143 -26.82 1.13 10.31
C GLN A 143 -27.31 2.10 9.23
N ALA A 144 -26.45 2.97 8.72
CA ALA A 144 -26.78 4.01 7.76
C ALA A 144 -26.53 3.63 6.30
N HIS A 145 -25.71 2.60 6.04
CA HIS A 145 -25.23 2.25 4.69
C HIS A 145 -25.40 0.75 4.40
N ASP A 146 -25.47 0.43 3.13
CA ASP A 146 -25.67 -0.94 2.63
C ASP A 146 -24.32 -1.59 2.23
N LEU A 147 -23.29 -0.76 2.03
CA LEU A 147 -21.92 -1.17 1.71
C LEU A 147 -20.92 -0.17 2.34
N ILE A 148 -19.90 -0.69 3.00
CA ILE A 148 -18.73 0.07 3.46
C ILE A 148 -17.51 -0.36 2.64
N ILE A 149 -16.71 0.60 2.19
CA ILE A 149 -15.44 0.34 1.52
C ILE A 149 -14.33 0.92 2.40
N CYS A 150 -13.53 0.06 3.01
CA CYS A 150 -12.33 0.47 3.74
C CYS A 150 -11.18 0.61 2.76
N VAL A 151 -10.50 1.75 2.76
CA VAL A 151 -9.34 2.01 1.91
C VAL A 151 -8.13 2.33 2.77
N ASP A 152 -7.02 1.68 2.45
CA ASP A 152 -5.73 1.81 3.13
C ASP A 152 -5.76 1.42 4.62
N CYS A 153 -6.73 0.60 5.00
CA CYS A 153 -6.90 0.09 6.35
C CYS A 153 -7.86 -1.09 6.36
N GLY A 154 -7.86 -1.85 7.45
CA GLY A 154 -8.88 -2.86 7.71
C GLY A 154 -8.40 -4.30 7.72
N THR A 155 -7.24 -4.61 7.14
CA THR A 155 -6.73 -5.99 6.99
C THR A 155 -6.69 -6.77 8.31
N LEU A 156 -6.36 -6.13 9.43
CA LEU A 156 -6.31 -6.76 10.75
C LEU A 156 -7.52 -6.40 11.65
N SER A 157 -8.50 -5.68 11.14
CA SER A 157 -9.63 -5.14 11.93
C SER A 157 -10.84 -6.10 11.93
N HIS A 158 -10.64 -7.39 12.20
CA HIS A 158 -11.68 -8.42 12.09
C HIS A 158 -12.93 -8.11 12.92
N ASP A 159 -12.77 -7.78 14.19
CA ASP A 159 -13.90 -7.49 15.10
C ASP A 159 -14.66 -6.21 14.70
N PRO A 160 -14.01 -5.07 14.39
CA PRO A 160 -14.69 -3.90 13.85
C PRO A 160 -15.44 -4.19 12.54
N ILE A 161 -14.84 -4.93 11.61
CA ILE A 161 -15.46 -5.31 10.32
C ILE A 161 -16.73 -6.16 10.58
N ALA A 162 -16.63 -7.16 11.45
CA ALA A 162 -17.78 -8.00 11.81
C ALA A 162 -18.91 -7.21 12.47
N ALA A 163 -18.60 -6.14 13.18
CA ALA A 163 -19.57 -5.29 13.87
C ALA A 163 -20.35 -4.37 12.91
N ALA A 164 -19.96 -4.21 11.67
CA ALA A 164 -20.61 -3.35 10.69
C ALA A 164 -22.06 -3.76 10.40
N GLY A 165 -22.36 -5.07 10.38
CA GLY A 165 -23.71 -5.58 10.11
C GLY A 165 -24.19 -5.37 8.67
N CYS A 166 -23.33 -4.94 7.77
CA CYS A 166 -23.53 -4.83 6.33
C CYS A 166 -22.33 -5.38 5.58
N ASP A 167 -22.39 -5.39 4.23
CA ASP A 167 -21.24 -5.82 3.44
C ASP A 167 -20.06 -4.84 3.54
N VAL A 168 -18.85 -5.38 3.63
CA VAL A 168 -17.61 -4.59 3.69
C VAL A 168 -16.64 -5.08 2.62
N ILE A 169 -16.06 -4.14 1.88
CA ILE A 169 -14.92 -4.35 0.97
C ILE A 169 -13.69 -3.71 1.62
N ILE A 170 -12.57 -4.43 1.65
CA ILE A 170 -11.30 -3.93 2.17
C ILE A 170 -10.33 -3.82 1.00
N LEU A 171 -9.83 -2.62 0.75
CA LEU A 171 -8.78 -2.31 -0.22
C LEU A 171 -7.56 -1.80 0.56
N ASP A 172 -6.70 -2.73 0.94
CA ASP A 172 -5.60 -2.48 1.85
C ASP A 172 -4.34 -3.19 1.37
N HIS A 173 -3.17 -2.60 1.65
CA HIS A 173 -1.87 -3.16 1.28
C HIS A 173 -1.00 -3.52 2.49
N HIS A 174 -1.50 -3.31 3.70
CA HIS A 174 -0.78 -3.68 4.91
C HIS A 174 -0.69 -5.20 5.08
N LEU A 175 0.35 -5.65 5.78
CA LEU A 175 0.57 -7.06 6.01
C LEU A 175 -0.60 -7.66 6.82
N GLY A 176 -1.15 -8.75 6.31
CA GLY A 176 -2.14 -9.56 7.03
C GLY A 176 -1.50 -10.34 8.18
N GLY A 177 -2.34 -10.80 9.12
CA GLY A 177 -1.92 -11.80 10.10
C GLY A 177 -1.74 -13.18 9.44
N GLU A 178 -0.90 -14.01 10.04
CA GLU A 178 -0.87 -15.45 9.73
C GLU A 178 -2.21 -16.06 10.23
N THR A 179 -3.06 -16.46 9.31
CA THR A 179 -4.28 -17.29 9.58
C THR A 179 -4.09 -18.67 9.05
#